data_cfdc6f261bd0454c670d94276bffd469
#
_entry.id   cfdc6f261bd0454c670d94276bffd469
#
_cell.length_a   1.000
_cell.length_b   1.000
_cell.length_c   1.000
_cell.angle_alpha   90.00
_cell.angle_beta   90.00
_cell.angle_gamma   90.00
#
_symmetry.space_group_name_H-M   'P 1'
#
loop_
_entity.id
_entity.type
_entity.pdbx_description
1 polymer ?
#
loop_
_entity_poly.entity_id
_entity_poly.type
_entity_poly.pdbx_seq_one_letter_code
_entity_poly.pdbx_strand_id
1 'polypeptide(L)'
;MINRQKNVPFRIYASVALLTCILAHWTNEVLAAAERPNVVIIVADDLGWNDVGFHGGDIDTPSLDRLAAEGSELNRFYTTPICSPTRAALMTGRDPIRLGVAYGVIFPWDNNGIHPDEHFLPESFLRAGYQTAIVGKWHLGHAQMTYHPNNRGFEHFY
;
A
#
# COMPACT_ATOMS: atom_id res chain seq x y z
N MET A 1 -4.35 66.81 27.89
CA MET A 1 -4.33 65.34 28.09
C MET A 1 -3.24 64.75 27.22
N ILE A 2 -2.16 64.32 27.81
CA ILE A 2 -0.97 63.77 27.09
C ILE A 2 -1.17 62.23 27.08
N ASN A 3 -1.42 61.70 25.90
CA ASN A 3 -1.54 60.25 25.72
C ASN A 3 -0.14 59.62 25.69
N ARG A 4 0.26 59.00 26.79
CA ARG A 4 1.52 58.20 26.87
C ARG A 4 1.31 56.88 26.18
N GLN A 5 1.70 56.77 24.92
CA GLN A 5 1.89 55.45 24.29
C GLN A 5 3.05 54.73 25.02
N LYS A 6 2.76 53.63 25.67
CA LYS A 6 3.76 52.76 26.28
C LYS A 6 4.44 51.96 25.14
N ASN A 7 5.66 52.41 24.79
CA ASN A 7 6.51 51.65 23.87
C ASN A 7 6.91 50.33 24.54
N VAL A 8 6.39 49.22 24.03
CA VAL A 8 6.84 47.88 24.44
C VAL A 8 8.23 47.68 23.90
N PRO A 9 9.22 47.31 24.74
CA PRO A 9 10.62 47.24 24.31
C PRO A 9 10.77 46.12 23.25
N PHE A 10 11.52 46.41 22.19
CA PHE A 10 11.84 45.53 21.05
C PHE A 10 12.29 44.12 21.47
N ARG A 11 12.95 43.99 22.62
CA ARG A 11 13.36 42.71 23.22
C ARG A 11 12.19 41.76 23.52
N ILE A 12 11.01 42.27 23.88
CA ILE A 12 9.84 41.44 24.16
C ILE A 12 9.29 40.84 22.85
N TYR A 13 9.24 41.62 21.78
CA TYR A 13 8.78 41.08 20.47
C TYR A 13 9.74 40.04 19.91
N ALA A 14 11.06 40.23 20.05
CA ALA A 14 12.07 39.27 19.63
C ALA A 14 11.96 37.92 20.41
N SER A 15 11.71 37.99 21.72
CA SER A 15 11.54 36.80 22.57
C SER A 15 10.26 36.06 22.26
N VAL A 16 9.16 36.77 21.99
CA VAL A 16 7.87 36.14 21.60
C VAL A 16 7.98 35.50 20.22
N ALA A 17 8.61 36.18 19.24
CA ALA A 17 8.83 35.61 17.90
C ALA A 17 9.70 34.34 17.93
N LEU A 18 10.76 34.34 18.77
CA LEU A 18 11.61 33.16 18.94
C LEU A 18 10.83 32.00 19.57
N LEU A 19 9.99 32.25 20.57
CA LEU A 19 9.17 31.23 21.23
C LEU A 19 8.13 30.64 20.29
N THR A 20 7.50 31.46 19.45
CA THR A 20 6.53 30.99 18.45
C THR A 20 7.19 30.16 17.36
N CYS A 21 8.41 30.49 16.91
CA CYS A 21 9.17 29.69 15.96
C CYS A 21 9.59 28.34 16.54
N ILE A 22 10.00 28.29 17.80
CA ILE A 22 10.34 27.03 18.49
C ILE A 22 9.11 26.15 18.63
N LEU A 23 7.98 26.70 19.08
CA LEU A 23 6.72 25.94 19.22
C LEU A 23 6.21 25.43 17.87
N ALA A 24 6.32 26.22 16.79
CA ALA A 24 5.94 25.79 15.45
C ALA A 24 6.86 24.67 14.91
N HIS A 25 8.14 24.67 15.27
CA HIS A 25 9.06 23.59 14.91
C HIS A 25 8.69 22.28 15.61
N TRP A 26 8.41 22.35 16.92
CA TRP A 26 8.02 21.18 17.70
C TRP A 26 6.69 20.58 17.25
N THR A 27 5.70 21.40 16.86
CA THR A 27 4.43 20.91 16.34
C THR A 27 4.57 20.23 14.98
N ASN A 28 5.50 20.67 14.12
CA ASN A 28 5.76 20.03 12.84
C ASN A 28 6.46 18.66 13.00
N GLU A 29 7.37 18.51 13.96
CA GLU A 29 8.01 17.21 14.22
C GLU A 29 7.04 16.18 14.81
N VAL A 30 6.13 16.61 15.69
CA VAL A 30 5.10 15.71 16.25
C VAL A 30 4.08 15.27 15.21
N LEU A 31 3.75 16.10 14.21
CA LEU A 31 2.88 15.73 13.09
C LEU A 31 3.59 14.83 12.06
N ALA A 32 4.92 14.91 11.94
CA ALA A 32 5.71 14.06 11.04
C ALA A 32 5.96 12.65 11.59
N ALA A 33 5.77 12.45 12.88
CA ALA A 33 5.95 11.17 13.58
C ALA A 33 4.65 10.35 13.71
N ALA A 34 3.66 10.57 12.85
CA ALA A 34 2.57 9.62 12.73
C ALA A 34 3.18 8.27 12.31
N GLU A 35 3.21 7.31 13.23
CA GLU A 35 3.71 5.96 12.96
C GLU A 35 3.00 5.42 11.73
N ARG A 36 3.78 5.12 10.69
CA ARG A 36 3.24 4.53 9.47
C ARG A 36 2.78 3.12 9.80
N PRO A 37 1.51 2.76 9.55
CA PRO A 37 1.05 1.43 9.86
C PRO A 37 1.77 0.41 8.97
N ASN A 38 2.04 -0.77 9.53
CA ASN A 38 2.42 -1.91 8.69
C ASN A 38 1.24 -2.31 7.81
N VAL A 39 1.54 -2.72 6.57
CA VAL A 39 0.52 -3.15 5.59
C VAL A 39 0.79 -4.59 5.22
N VAL A 40 -0.20 -5.47 5.44
CA VAL A 40 -0.16 -6.88 5.04
C VAL A 40 -1.31 -7.11 4.06
N ILE A 41 -0.98 -7.57 2.85
CA ILE A 41 -1.94 -7.95 1.82
C ILE A 41 -1.93 -9.47 1.70
N ILE A 42 -3.05 -10.11 1.98
CA ILE A 42 -3.23 -11.55 1.87
C ILE A 42 -4.12 -11.81 0.65
N VAL A 43 -3.58 -12.52 -0.34
CA VAL A 43 -4.30 -12.91 -1.56
C VAL A 43 -4.55 -14.41 -1.50
N ALA A 44 -5.80 -14.79 -1.31
CA ALA A 44 -6.21 -16.18 -1.42
C ALA A 44 -6.31 -16.56 -2.90
N ASP A 45 -5.70 -17.70 -3.26
CA ASP A 45 -5.68 -18.21 -4.63
C ASP A 45 -6.75 -19.30 -4.77
N ASP A 46 -7.66 -19.14 -5.72
CA ASP A 46 -8.80 -20.03 -5.98
C ASP A 46 -9.78 -20.19 -4.78
N LEU A 47 -10.01 -19.10 -4.02
CA LEU A 47 -11.01 -19.06 -2.95
C LEU A 47 -12.34 -18.51 -3.48
N GLY A 48 -13.41 -19.28 -3.31
CA GLY A 48 -14.76 -18.85 -3.64
C GLY A 48 -15.41 -17.99 -2.54
N TRP A 49 -16.41 -17.20 -2.91
CA TRP A 49 -17.14 -16.35 -1.96
C TRP A 49 -17.73 -17.13 -0.77
N ASN A 50 -18.31 -18.29 -1.02
CA ASN A 50 -18.94 -19.13 0.01
C ASN A 50 -17.97 -20.12 0.67
N ASP A 51 -16.65 -20.01 0.46
CA ASP A 51 -15.68 -20.92 1.07
C ASP A 51 -15.25 -20.46 2.47
N VAL A 52 -15.68 -19.26 2.89
CA VAL A 52 -15.35 -18.69 4.21
C VAL A 52 -16.56 -18.69 5.13
N GLY A 53 -16.32 -18.90 6.44
CA GLY A 53 -17.37 -19.05 7.43
C GLY A 53 -18.32 -17.85 7.52
N PHE A 54 -17.80 -16.61 7.48
CA PHE A 54 -18.62 -15.40 7.56
C PHE A 54 -19.54 -15.17 6.32
N HIS A 55 -19.34 -15.91 5.24
CA HIS A 55 -20.27 -15.98 4.10
C HIS A 55 -21.11 -17.25 4.06
N GLY A 56 -21.10 -18.03 5.13
CA GLY A 56 -21.88 -19.28 5.25
C GLY A 56 -21.23 -20.50 4.63
N GLY A 57 -19.91 -20.49 4.47
CA GLY A 57 -19.13 -21.65 4.01
C GLY A 57 -19.10 -22.77 5.05
N ASP A 58 -18.90 -24.00 4.56
CA ASP A 58 -18.80 -25.20 5.39
C ASP A 58 -17.41 -25.38 6.04
N ILE A 59 -16.45 -24.51 5.72
CA ILE A 59 -15.08 -24.55 6.23
C ILE A 59 -14.96 -23.59 7.42
N ASP A 60 -14.43 -24.09 8.52
CA ASP A 60 -14.13 -23.24 9.67
C ASP A 60 -12.99 -22.26 9.37
N THR A 61 -13.30 -20.95 9.35
CA THR A 61 -12.34 -19.89 9.09
C THR A 61 -12.28 -18.85 10.22
N PRO A 62 -12.05 -19.26 11.50
CA PRO A 62 -12.27 -18.39 12.65
C PRO A 62 -11.42 -17.14 12.67
N SER A 63 -10.23 -17.16 12.08
CA SER A 63 -9.36 -15.98 11.99
C SER A 63 -9.83 -15.00 10.93
N LEU A 64 -10.35 -15.48 9.79
CA LEU A 64 -10.94 -14.64 8.75
C LEU A 64 -12.27 -14.05 9.22
N ASP A 65 -13.10 -14.86 9.88
CA ASP A 65 -14.39 -14.44 10.45
C ASP A 65 -14.19 -13.32 11.47
N ARG A 66 -13.18 -13.44 12.33
CA ARG A 66 -12.82 -12.39 13.28
C ARG A 66 -12.32 -11.13 12.55
N LEU A 67 -11.48 -11.27 11.53
CA LEU A 67 -10.98 -10.14 10.75
C LEU A 67 -12.13 -9.40 10.05
N ALA A 68 -13.09 -10.13 9.50
CA ALA A 68 -14.29 -9.56 8.88
C ALA A 68 -15.16 -8.82 9.92
N ALA A 69 -15.33 -9.38 11.13
CA ALA A 69 -16.13 -8.79 12.18
C ALA A 69 -15.49 -7.53 12.80
N GLU A 70 -14.16 -7.48 12.89
CA GLU A 70 -13.40 -6.36 13.47
C GLU A 70 -13.03 -5.28 12.43
N GLY A 71 -13.10 -5.62 11.13
CA GLY A 71 -12.67 -4.79 10.02
C GLY A 71 -13.82 -4.20 9.19
N SER A 72 -13.53 -3.99 7.92
CA SER A 72 -14.51 -3.52 6.93
C SER A 72 -14.57 -4.49 5.77
N GLU A 73 -15.77 -4.96 5.47
CA GLU A 73 -16.02 -5.81 4.30
C GLU A 73 -16.41 -4.96 3.08
N LEU A 74 -15.80 -5.24 1.93
CA LEU A 74 -16.09 -4.57 0.67
C LEU A 74 -17.04 -5.45 -0.17
N ASN A 75 -18.35 -5.31 0.02
CA ASN A 75 -19.40 -6.14 -0.62
C ASN A 75 -19.42 -6.10 -2.16
N ARG A 76 -18.76 -5.15 -2.78
CA ARG A 76 -18.73 -4.98 -4.25
C ARG A 76 -17.33 -4.82 -4.78
N PHE A 77 -16.37 -5.46 -4.15
CA PHE A 77 -14.99 -5.52 -4.62
C PHE A 77 -14.81 -6.80 -5.44
N TYR A 78 -14.62 -6.64 -6.75
CA TYR A 78 -14.50 -7.76 -7.68
C TYR A 78 -13.07 -7.91 -8.15
N THR A 79 -12.60 -9.15 -8.20
CA THR A 79 -11.35 -9.53 -8.84
C THR A 79 -11.63 -10.14 -10.21
N THR A 80 -10.64 -10.24 -11.07
CA THR A 80 -10.75 -11.05 -12.29
C THR A 80 -10.76 -12.53 -11.90
N PRO A 81 -11.52 -13.40 -12.60
CA PRO A 81 -11.60 -14.82 -12.24
C PRO A 81 -10.36 -15.63 -12.69
N ILE A 82 -9.22 -14.99 -12.85
CA ILE A 82 -7.96 -15.56 -13.31
C ILE A 82 -6.79 -14.91 -12.55
N CYS A 83 -5.81 -15.71 -12.15
CA CYS A 83 -4.74 -15.30 -11.22
C CYS A 83 -3.80 -14.23 -11.78
N SER A 84 -3.19 -14.37 -12.97
CA SER A 84 -2.27 -13.34 -13.49
C SER A 84 -2.98 -12.00 -13.72
N PRO A 85 -4.18 -11.91 -14.32
CA PRO A 85 -4.93 -10.65 -14.42
C PRO A 85 -5.23 -10.01 -13.06
N THR A 86 -5.72 -10.77 -12.09
CA THR A 86 -6.01 -10.25 -10.74
C THR A 86 -4.75 -9.70 -10.07
N ARG A 87 -3.65 -10.46 -10.11
CA ARG A 87 -2.37 -10.04 -9.52
C ARG A 87 -1.79 -8.83 -10.22
N ALA A 88 -1.88 -8.75 -11.55
CA ALA A 88 -1.45 -7.61 -12.33
C ALA A 88 -2.23 -6.34 -11.95
N ALA A 89 -3.57 -6.45 -11.85
CA ALA A 89 -4.42 -5.34 -11.43
C ALA A 89 -4.09 -4.87 -10.00
N LEU A 90 -3.93 -5.81 -9.05
CA LEU A 90 -3.56 -5.50 -7.67
C LEU A 90 -2.21 -4.78 -7.59
N MET A 91 -1.21 -5.26 -8.32
CA MET A 91 0.15 -4.71 -8.26
C MET A 91 0.32 -3.39 -9.00
N THR A 92 -0.48 -3.11 -10.03
CA THR A 92 -0.31 -1.91 -10.86
C THR A 92 -1.43 -0.88 -10.71
N GLY A 93 -2.57 -1.26 -10.13
CA GLY A 93 -3.78 -0.44 -10.09
C GLY A 93 -4.40 -0.22 -11.48
N ARG A 94 -4.04 -1.03 -12.49
CA ARG A 94 -4.50 -0.89 -13.88
C ARG A 94 -5.37 -2.07 -14.30
N ASP A 95 -6.28 -1.81 -15.23
CA ASP A 95 -7.08 -2.85 -15.86
C ASP A 95 -6.18 -3.86 -16.59
N PRO A 96 -6.36 -5.18 -16.38
CA PRO A 96 -5.55 -6.22 -16.99
C PRO A 96 -5.54 -6.22 -18.52
N ILE A 97 -6.60 -5.71 -19.16
CA ILE A 97 -6.66 -5.52 -20.63
C ILE A 97 -5.51 -4.61 -21.10
N ARG A 98 -5.23 -3.56 -20.33
CA ARG A 98 -4.16 -2.61 -20.66
C ARG A 98 -2.76 -3.14 -20.41
N LEU A 99 -2.67 -4.22 -19.64
CA LEU A 99 -1.42 -4.90 -19.27
C LEU A 99 -1.11 -6.09 -20.17
N GLY A 100 -2.00 -6.40 -21.15
CA GLY A 100 -1.83 -7.53 -22.06
C GLY A 100 -2.13 -8.90 -21.45
N VAL A 101 -2.76 -8.97 -20.27
CA VAL A 101 -3.04 -10.21 -19.54
C VAL A 101 -4.54 -10.38 -19.22
N ALA A 102 -5.43 -9.88 -20.09
CA ALA A 102 -6.87 -9.84 -19.84
C ALA A 102 -7.53 -11.22 -19.67
N TYR A 103 -7.11 -12.20 -20.48
CA TYR A 103 -7.84 -13.47 -20.66
C TYR A 103 -6.98 -14.71 -20.43
N GLY A 104 -5.79 -14.57 -19.90
CA GLY A 104 -4.88 -15.68 -19.69
C GLY A 104 -3.89 -15.47 -18.58
N VAL A 105 -3.25 -16.57 -18.18
CA VAL A 105 -2.16 -16.57 -17.23
C VAL A 105 -0.82 -16.48 -17.99
N ILE A 106 0.22 -16.05 -17.30
CA ILE A 106 1.59 -16.16 -17.78
C ILE A 106 2.11 -17.54 -17.38
N PHE A 107 2.20 -18.45 -18.35
CA PHE A 107 2.62 -19.83 -18.09
C PHE A 107 4.12 -19.95 -17.82
N PRO A 108 4.59 -21.04 -17.20
CA PRO A 108 6.01 -21.28 -16.93
C PRO A 108 6.92 -21.31 -18.17
N TRP A 109 6.36 -21.59 -19.34
CA TRP A 109 7.09 -21.61 -20.63
C TRP A 109 6.99 -20.29 -21.40
N ASP A 110 6.23 -19.30 -20.90
CA ASP A 110 6.07 -18.01 -21.55
C ASP A 110 7.31 -17.14 -21.30
N ASN A 111 7.71 -16.41 -22.34
CA ASN A 111 8.84 -15.48 -22.28
C ASN A 111 8.41 -14.04 -21.98
N ASN A 112 7.13 -13.80 -21.75
CA ASN A 112 6.54 -12.50 -21.42
C ASN A 112 6.36 -12.32 -19.92
N GLY A 113 6.00 -11.10 -19.56
CA GLY A 113 5.63 -10.67 -18.21
C GLY A 113 4.96 -9.31 -18.29
N ILE A 114 4.58 -8.76 -17.16
CA ILE A 114 4.07 -7.39 -17.12
C ILE A 114 5.19 -6.43 -17.52
N HIS A 115 4.85 -5.52 -18.43
CA HIS A 115 5.84 -4.63 -19.05
C HIS A 115 6.72 -3.93 -17.99
N PRO A 116 8.05 -3.82 -18.19
CA PRO A 116 8.95 -3.23 -17.21
C PRO A 116 8.64 -1.78 -16.84
N ASP A 117 8.05 -1.01 -17.75
CA ASP A 117 7.68 0.40 -17.51
C ASP A 117 6.42 0.57 -16.64
N GLU A 118 5.71 -0.52 -16.34
CA GLU A 118 4.58 -0.45 -15.44
C GLU A 118 5.05 -0.22 -14.00
N HIS A 119 4.39 0.73 -13.33
CA HIS A 119 4.66 1.02 -11.93
C HIS A 119 3.94 0.03 -11.02
N PHE A 120 4.68 -0.57 -10.08
CA PHE A 120 4.16 -1.56 -9.16
C PHE A 120 3.92 -0.97 -7.75
N LEU A 121 2.91 -1.47 -7.08
CA LEU A 121 2.53 -1.09 -5.72
C LEU A 121 3.71 -1.08 -4.73
N PRO A 122 4.57 -2.12 -4.65
CA PRO A 122 5.72 -2.11 -3.74
C PRO A 122 6.73 -0.99 -4.03
N GLU A 123 6.87 -0.54 -5.28
CA GLU A 123 7.72 0.61 -5.61
C GLU A 123 7.19 1.92 -4.97
N SER A 124 5.86 2.05 -4.83
CA SER A 124 5.26 3.17 -4.09
C SER A 124 5.55 3.10 -2.61
N PHE A 125 5.49 1.89 -2.02
CA PHE A 125 5.83 1.68 -0.62
C PHE A 125 7.30 1.95 -0.33
N LEU A 126 8.22 1.49 -1.19
CA LEU A 126 9.65 1.82 -1.08
C LEU A 126 9.89 3.34 -1.08
N ARG A 127 9.28 4.07 -2.02
CA ARG A 127 9.38 5.54 -2.07
C ARG A 127 8.82 6.20 -0.82
N ALA A 128 7.84 5.59 -0.19
CA ALA A 128 7.30 6.04 1.09
C ALA A 128 8.14 5.60 2.30
N GLY A 129 9.25 4.88 2.10
CA GLY A 129 10.19 4.45 3.14
C GLY A 129 9.75 3.19 3.89
N TYR A 130 8.91 2.35 3.28
CA TYR A 130 8.60 1.02 3.80
C TYR A 130 9.65 0.01 3.32
N GLN A 131 9.85 -1.03 4.10
CA GLN A 131 10.44 -2.28 3.62
C GLN A 131 9.36 -3.13 2.97
N THR A 132 9.73 -3.86 1.91
CA THR A 132 8.77 -4.61 1.11
C THR A 132 9.18 -6.06 0.96
N ALA A 133 8.22 -6.96 1.15
CA ALA A 133 8.42 -8.39 0.97
C ALA A 133 7.20 -9.04 0.31
N ILE A 134 7.44 -10.11 -0.44
CA ILE A 134 6.40 -10.99 -0.96
C ILE A 134 6.76 -12.44 -0.64
N VAL A 135 5.76 -13.21 -0.21
CA VAL A 135 5.89 -14.64 0.07
C VAL A 135 4.84 -15.38 -0.75
N GLY A 136 5.26 -16.39 -1.51
CA GLY A 136 4.38 -17.26 -2.29
C GLY A 136 4.26 -16.87 -3.77
N LYS A 137 3.09 -17.09 -4.36
CA LYS A 137 2.87 -17.00 -5.80
C LYS A 137 3.00 -15.59 -6.36
N TRP A 138 3.90 -15.41 -7.33
CA TRP A 138 4.07 -14.18 -8.10
C TRP A 138 3.17 -14.12 -9.35
N HIS A 139 3.44 -14.94 -10.34
CA HIS A 139 2.66 -15.17 -11.56
C HIS A 139 2.51 -13.96 -12.51
N LEU A 140 3.49 -13.05 -12.52
CA LEU A 140 3.51 -11.85 -13.37
C LEU A 140 4.71 -11.78 -14.32
N GLY A 141 5.36 -12.94 -14.57
CA GLY A 141 6.53 -13.09 -15.42
C GLY A 141 7.74 -13.60 -14.64
N HIS A 142 8.60 -14.36 -15.33
CA HIS A 142 9.75 -15.03 -14.73
C HIS A 142 10.91 -15.25 -15.72
N ALA A 143 10.67 -15.16 -17.01
CA ALA A 143 11.65 -15.46 -18.05
C ALA A 143 12.82 -14.48 -18.09
N GLN A 144 12.66 -13.29 -17.56
CA GLN A 144 13.67 -12.25 -17.49
C GLN A 144 13.74 -11.67 -16.09
N MET A 145 14.93 -11.25 -15.67
CA MET A 145 15.14 -10.63 -14.36
C MET A 145 14.29 -9.37 -14.15
N THR A 146 13.96 -8.64 -15.22
CA THR A 146 13.07 -7.47 -15.19
C THR A 146 11.65 -7.79 -14.75
N TYR A 147 11.22 -9.06 -14.83
CA TYR A 147 9.91 -9.52 -14.38
C TYR A 147 9.95 -10.06 -12.94
N HIS A 148 11.14 -10.30 -12.40
CA HIS A 148 11.30 -10.90 -11.07
C HIS A 148 10.83 -9.94 -9.96
N PRO A 149 10.16 -10.41 -8.89
CA PRO A 149 9.64 -9.55 -7.82
C PRO A 149 10.66 -8.59 -7.23
N ASN A 150 11.92 -9.02 -7.03
CA ASN A 150 12.97 -8.15 -6.51
C ASN A 150 13.36 -6.99 -7.45
N ASN A 151 13.04 -7.07 -8.74
CA ASN A 151 13.20 -5.98 -9.70
C ASN A 151 11.90 -5.21 -9.94
N ARG A 152 10.86 -5.53 -9.16
CA ARG A 152 9.52 -4.90 -9.20
C ARG A 152 9.14 -4.31 -7.85
N GLY A 153 10.13 -3.88 -7.07
CA GLY A 153 9.93 -3.15 -5.83
C GLY A 153 9.80 -3.99 -4.57
N PHE A 154 10.01 -5.31 -4.62
CA PHE A 154 10.14 -6.12 -3.42
C PHE A 154 11.61 -6.32 -3.05
N GLU A 155 11.98 -6.00 -1.82
CA GLU A 155 13.34 -6.24 -1.30
C GLU A 155 13.56 -7.73 -1.01
N HIS A 156 12.48 -8.43 -0.62
CA HIS A 156 12.52 -9.84 -0.30
C HIS A 156 11.44 -10.62 -1.05
N PHE A 157 11.81 -11.79 -1.59
CA PHE A 157 10.92 -12.75 -2.24
C PHE A 157 11.19 -14.18 -1.78
N TYR A 158 10.16 -14.88 -1.30
CA TYR A 158 10.21 -16.26 -0.80
C TYR A 158 9.13 -17.13 -1.45
#